data_78e040d14f1c27d93c1916daa34ce2cb
#
_entry.id   78e040d14f1c27d93c1916daa34ce2cb
#
_cell.length_a   1.000
_cell.length_b   1.000
_cell.length_c   1.000
_cell.angle_alpha   90.00
_cell.angle_beta   90.00
_cell.angle_gamma   90.00
#
_symmetry.space_group_name_H-M   'P 1'
#
loop_
_entity.id
_entity.type
_entity.pdbx_description
1 polymer ?
#
loop_
_entity_poly.entity_id
_entity_poly.type
_entity_poly.pdbx_seq_one_letter_code
_entity_poly.pdbx_strand_id
1 'polypeptide(L)'
;MIQDFFADKPYPGRFLILGTDAGSAAVIYGATGRSPSSLARRFVEQGDGIYMAAIDATVAITGNPDLLEYPAVKFFDNGIVVANGNHIDLVESLGALGGALESLSLSFADKVTYEPDEYKTPRITGCVIET
;
A
#
# COMPACT_ATOMS: atom_id res chain seq x y z
N MET A 1 -13.29 -18.85 0.88
CA MET A 1 -13.20 -17.45 0.36
C MET A 1 -12.18 -16.67 1.19
N ILE A 2 -11.68 -15.56 0.70
CA ILE A 2 -10.69 -14.73 1.42
C ILE A 2 -11.21 -14.29 2.81
N GLN A 3 -12.52 -14.08 2.93
CA GLN A 3 -13.18 -13.75 4.18
C GLN A 3 -12.98 -14.82 5.26
N ASP A 4 -12.97 -16.08 4.88
CA ASP A 4 -12.79 -17.19 5.84
C ASP A 4 -11.36 -17.22 6.39
N PHE A 5 -10.39 -16.79 5.59
CA PHE A 5 -8.99 -16.71 6.02
C PHE A 5 -8.79 -15.68 7.16
N PHE A 6 -9.57 -14.60 7.16
CA PHE A 6 -9.47 -13.54 8.16
C PHE A 6 -10.46 -13.67 9.32
N ALA A 7 -11.45 -14.57 9.22
CA ALA A 7 -12.55 -14.68 10.19
C ALA A 7 -12.09 -14.85 11.64
N ASP A 8 -11.02 -15.63 11.85
CA ASP A 8 -10.49 -15.93 13.18
C ASP A 8 -9.31 -15.02 13.61
N LYS A 9 -9.03 -13.97 12.84
CA LYS A 9 -7.91 -13.08 13.12
C LYS A 9 -8.38 -11.76 13.71
N PRO A 10 -8.13 -11.49 14.99
CA PRO A 10 -8.59 -10.25 15.65
C PRO A 10 -7.92 -9.00 15.07
N TYR A 11 -6.72 -9.15 14.51
CA TYR A 11 -5.99 -8.09 13.82
C TYR A 11 -5.18 -8.68 12.67
N PRO A 12 -5.75 -8.77 11.47
CA PRO A 12 -5.02 -9.28 10.30
C PRO A 12 -3.93 -8.34 9.81
N GLY A 13 -3.91 -7.08 10.26
CA GLY A 13 -2.91 -6.12 9.84
C GLY A 13 -3.18 -5.58 8.45
N ARG A 14 -2.16 -5.66 7.60
CA ARG A 14 -2.24 -5.28 6.18
C ARG A 14 -1.91 -6.49 5.32
N PHE A 15 -2.58 -6.61 4.18
CA PHE A 15 -2.29 -7.67 3.22
C PHE A 15 -2.35 -7.14 1.79
N LEU A 16 -1.56 -7.77 0.93
CA LEU A 16 -1.55 -7.54 -0.51
C LEU A 16 -1.79 -8.86 -1.22
N ILE A 17 -2.63 -8.83 -2.25
CA ILE A 17 -2.80 -9.92 -3.21
C ILE A 17 -2.52 -9.35 -4.59
N LEU A 18 -1.64 -9.99 -5.30
CA LEU A 18 -1.18 -9.58 -6.63
C LEU A 18 -1.51 -10.67 -7.64
N GLY A 19 -1.93 -10.30 -8.81
CA GLY A 19 -2.26 -11.24 -9.87
C GLY A 19 -2.80 -10.58 -11.13
N THR A 20 -3.50 -11.37 -11.90
CA THR A 20 -4.19 -10.91 -13.10
C THR A 20 -5.65 -11.37 -13.05
N ASP A 21 -6.53 -10.55 -13.59
CA ASP A 21 -7.94 -10.87 -13.82
C ASP A 21 -8.28 -10.56 -15.28
N ALA A 22 -8.79 -11.55 -15.98
CA ALA A 22 -9.12 -11.48 -17.40
C ALA A 22 -7.98 -10.90 -18.28
N GLY A 23 -6.73 -11.15 -17.90
CA GLY A 23 -5.55 -10.68 -18.64
C GLY A 23 -5.03 -9.30 -18.22
N SER A 24 -5.72 -8.59 -17.35
CA SER A 24 -5.27 -7.31 -16.80
C SER A 24 -4.63 -7.47 -15.43
N ALA A 25 -3.70 -6.58 -15.09
CA ALA A 25 -3.11 -6.52 -13.76
C ALA A 25 -4.18 -6.28 -12.70
N ALA A 26 -4.10 -7.03 -11.59
CA ALA A 26 -5.04 -6.93 -10.49
C ALA A 26 -4.32 -6.92 -9.15
N VAL A 27 -4.71 -5.99 -8.27
CA VAL A 27 -4.22 -5.93 -6.90
C VAL A 27 -5.37 -5.80 -5.92
N ILE A 28 -5.27 -6.47 -4.79
CA ILE A 28 -6.17 -6.26 -3.65
C ILE A 28 -5.31 -5.85 -2.46
N TYR A 29 -5.63 -4.71 -1.88
CA TYR A 29 -4.99 -4.23 -0.67
C TYR A 29 -6.03 -4.10 0.44
N GLY A 30 -5.75 -4.70 1.58
CA GLY A 30 -6.55 -4.55 2.78
C GLY A 30 -5.73 -4.04 3.95
N ALA A 31 -6.34 -3.16 4.73
CA ALA A 31 -5.72 -2.59 5.92
C ALA A 31 -6.71 -2.51 7.08
N THR A 32 -6.22 -2.82 8.27
CA THR A 32 -6.92 -2.57 9.54
C THR A 32 -6.12 -1.59 10.39
N GLY A 33 -6.74 -1.05 11.42
CA GLY A 33 -6.09 -0.13 12.36
C GLY A 33 -6.12 -0.67 13.79
N ARG A 34 -5.20 -0.17 14.64
CA ARG A 34 -5.16 -0.46 16.07
C ARG A 34 -5.61 0.71 16.94
N SER A 35 -5.48 1.93 16.43
CA SER A 35 -5.87 3.16 17.13
C SER A 35 -7.16 3.74 16.53
N PRO A 36 -7.89 4.58 17.26
CA PRO A 36 -9.06 5.28 16.73
C PRO A 36 -8.76 6.02 15.42
N SER A 37 -7.63 6.72 15.34
CA SER A 37 -7.21 7.42 14.13
C SER A 37 -6.92 6.48 12.96
N SER A 38 -6.28 5.35 13.21
CA SER A 38 -5.99 4.37 12.17
C SER A 38 -7.22 3.58 11.71
N LEU A 39 -8.27 3.49 12.52
CA LEU A 39 -9.57 2.91 12.16
C LEU A 39 -10.45 3.89 11.37
N ALA A 40 -10.25 5.19 11.56
CA ALA A 40 -11.02 6.25 10.91
C ALA A 40 -10.39 6.67 9.57
N ARG A 41 -10.15 5.71 8.71
CA ARG A 41 -9.58 5.90 7.36
C ARG A 41 -10.44 5.26 6.29
N ARG A 42 -10.26 5.73 5.08
CA ARG A 42 -10.90 5.18 3.88
C ARG A 42 -9.96 5.23 2.70
N PHE A 43 -10.25 4.44 1.69
CA PHE A 43 -9.62 4.57 0.38
C PHE A 43 -10.34 5.64 -0.45
N VAL A 44 -9.57 6.47 -1.11
CA VAL A 44 -10.06 7.53 -2.00
C VAL A 44 -9.31 7.44 -3.32
N GLU A 45 -10.05 7.33 -4.41
CA GLU A 45 -9.49 7.43 -5.75
C GLU A 45 -9.18 8.90 -6.05
N GLN A 46 -7.96 9.18 -6.48
CA GLN A 46 -7.52 10.53 -6.78
C GLN A 46 -6.42 10.50 -7.84
N GLY A 47 -6.67 11.16 -8.98
CA GLY A 47 -5.68 11.29 -10.04
C GLY A 47 -5.17 9.94 -10.56
N ASP A 48 -3.92 9.66 -10.31
CA ASP A 48 -3.17 8.50 -10.80
C ASP A 48 -3.11 7.33 -9.79
N GLY A 49 -3.93 7.37 -8.75
CA GLY A 49 -3.85 6.33 -7.73
C GLY A 49 -5.03 6.24 -6.78
N ILE A 50 -4.86 5.38 -5.80
CA ILE A 50 -5.77 5.20 -4.67
C ILE A 50 -5.01 5.55 -3.40
N TYR A 51 -5.58 6.45 -2.61
CA TYR A 51 -4.97 6.98 -1.41
C TYR A 51 -5.69 6.47 -0.17
N MET A 52 -4.92 6.15 0.86
CA MET A 52 -5.44 6.05 2.21
C MET A 52 -5.60 7.45 2.76
N ALA A 53 -6.78 7.81 3.23
CA ALA A 53 -7.08 9.13 3.77
C ALA A 53 -7.91 9.03 5.05
N ALA A 54 -7.80 10.03 5.92
CA ALA A 54 -8.66 10.14 7.09
C ALA A 54 -10.12 10.40 6.67
N ILE A 55 -11.06 9.79 7.38
CA ILE A 55 -12.49 10.04 7.17
C ILE A 55 -12.87 11.44 7.66
N ASP A 56 -12.23 11.86 8.75
CA ASP A 56 -12.49 13.10 9.43
C ASP A 56 -11.18 13.80 9.80
N ALA A 57 -11.06 15.08 9.47
CA ALA A 57 -9.89 15.89 9.76
C ALA A 57 -9.59 16.01 11.28
N THR A 58 -10.62 15.93 12.13
CA THR A 58 -10.44 15.99 13.60
C THR A 58 -9.75 14.73 14.13
N VAL A 59 -9.91 13.59 13.48
CA VAL A 59 -9.25 12.34 13.84
C VAL A 59 -7.82 12.31 13.30
N ALA A 60 -7.57 12.88 12.14
CA ALA A 60 -6.23 12.98 11.55
C ALA A 60 -5.25 13.75 12.45
N ILE A 61 -5.73 14.73 13.19
CA ILE A 61 -4.91 15.57 14.10
C ILE A 61 -4.34 14.75 15.28
N THR A 62 -4.95 13.63 15.65
CA THR A 62 -4.53 12.81 16.80
C THR A 62 -3.45 11.78 16.49
N GLY A 63 -3.07 11.64 15.23
CA GLY A 63 -2.09 10.65 14.76
C GLY A 63 -0.94 11.28 13.97
N ASN A 64 0.00 10.46 13.55
CA ASN A 64 1.03 10.88 12.61
C ASN A 64 0.45 10.88 11.20
N PRO A 65 0.32 12.05 10.52
CA PRO A 65 -0.24 12.12 9.16
C PRO A 65 0.46 11.21 8.17
N ASP A 66 1.79 11.09 8.23
CA ASP A 66 2.58 10.25 7.32
C ASP A 66 2.26 8.75 7.43
N LEU A 67 1.68 8.33 8.54
CA LEU A 67 1.24 6.96 8.76
C LEU A 67 -0.25 6.75 8.48
N LEU A 68 -1.02 7.83 8.46
CA LEU A 68 -2.48 7.80 8.28
C LEU A 68 -2.89 8.07 6.84
N GLU A 69 -2.16 8.94 6.14
CA GLU A 69 -2.49 9.39 4.79
C GLU A 69 -1.30 9.12 3.86
N TYR A 70 -1.52 8.32 2.83
CA TYR A 70 -0.48 7.96 1.88
C TYR A 70 -1.08 7.39 0.59
N PRO A 71 -0.39 7.48 -0.54
CA PRO A 71 -0.78 6.76 -1.74
C PRO A 71 -0.61 5.25 -1.47
N ALA A 72 -1.72 4.52 -1.53
CA ALA A 72 -1.74 3.07 -1.31
C ALA A 72 -1.53 2.30 -2.60
N VAL A 73 -2.01 2.84 -3.72
CA VAL A 73 -1.86 2.28 -5.06
C VAL A 73 -1.48 3.39 -6.01
N LYS A 74 -0.51 3.13 -6.88
CA LYS A 74 -0.16 3.98 -8.02
C LYS A 74 -0.32 3.21 -9.31
N PHE A 75 -0.92 3.86 -10.30
CA PHE A 75 -1.05 3.35 -11.66
C PHE A 75 0.07 3.92 -12.52
N PHE A 76 0.70 3.05 -13.29
CA PHE A 76 1.68 3.37 -14.32
C PHE A 76 1.15 2.88 -15.67
N ASP A 77 1.69 3.39 -16.76
CA ASP A 77 1.26 3.00 -18.12
C ASP A 77 1.37 1.48 -18.37
N ASN A 78 2.26 0.82 -17.66
CA ASN A 78 2.55 -0.61 -17.83
C ASN A 78 2.34 -1.44 -16.55
N GLY A 79 1.59 -0.94 -15.57
CA GLY A 79 1.34 -1.74 -14.38
C GLY A 79 0.87 -0.97 -13.16
N ILE A 80 0.82 -1.70 -12.04
CA ILE A 80 0.28 -1.21 -10.77
C ILE A 80 1.31 -1.46 -9.68
N VAL A 81 1.54 -0.47 -8.82
CA VAL A 81 2.27 -0.63 -7.57
C VAL A 81 1.32 -0.44 -6.40
N VAL A 82 1.49 -1.24 -5.37
CA VAL A 82 0.74 -1.14 -4.12
C VAL A 82 1.68 -1.20 -2.93
N ALA A 83 1.45 -0.36 -1.92
CA ALA A 83 2.27 -0.32 -0.71
C ALA A 83 1.48 0.12 0.52
N ASN A 84 2.01 -0.18 1.69
CA ASN A 84 1.37 0.16 2.96
C ASN A 84 1.84 1.46 3.58
N GLY A 85 2.41 2.37 2.82
CA GLY A 85 2.88 3.66 3.32
C GLY A 85 3.56 4.53 2.25
N ASN A 86 4.02 5.70 2.64
CA ASN A 86 4.61 6.72 1.77
C ASN A 86 5.84 6.27 0.97
N HIS A 87 6.45 5.16 1.35
CA HIS A 87 7.59 4.62 0.60
C HIS A 87 7.23 4.23 -0.85
N ILE A 88 5.94 4.11 -1.19
CA ILE A 88 5.49 3.93 -2.58
C ILE A 88 5.97 5.07 -3.50
N ASP A 89 6.17 6.27 -2.95
CA ASP A 89 6.62 7.44 -3.70
C ASP A 89 8.07 7.30 -4.20
N LEU A 90 8.82 6.35 -3.66
CA LEU A 90 10.15 6.02 -4.16
C LEU A 90 10.13 5.26 -5.50
N VAL A 91 8.97 4.71 -5.87
CA VAL A 91 8.81 4.04 -7.17
C VAL A 91 8.44 5.08 -8.22
N GLU A 92 9.38 5.45 -9.07
CA GLU A 92 9.21 6.45 -10.12
C GLU A 92 8.82 5.84 -11.46
N SER A 93 9.17 4.57 -11.67
CA SER A 93 8.89 3.85 -12.91
C SER A 93 8.82 2.35 -12.68
N LEU A 94 8.13 1.64 -13.56
CA LEU A 94 8.08 0.18 -13.58
C LEU A 94 8.75 -0.38 -14.83
N GLY A 95 9.48 -1.48 -14.65
CA GLY A 95 10.03 -2.22 -15.77
C GLY A 95 11.17 -1.55 -16.53
N ALA A 96 11.74 -0.48 -15.99
CA ALA A 96 12.82 0.28 -16.66
C ALA A 96 14.09 -0.54 -16.94
N LEU A 97 14.32 -1.63 -16.18
CA LEU A 97 15.57 -2.39 -16.23
C LEU A 97 15.40 -3.91 -16.36
N GLY A 98 14.22 -4.40 -16.63
CA GLY A 98 14.03 -5.85 -16.87
C GLY A 98 12.94 -6.55 -16.07
N GLY A 99 12.24 -5.87 -15.17
CA GLY A 99 11.11 -6.46 -14.47
C GLY A 99 10.71 -5.83 -13.15
N ALA A 100 9.64 -6.36 -12.58
CA ALA A 100 9.03 -5.88 -11.35
C ALA A 100 10.00 -5.92 -10.17
N LEU A 101 10.72 -7.01 -10.00
CA LEU A 101 11.66 -7.18 -8.89
C LEU A 101 12.80 -6.18 -8.93
N GLU A 102 13.39 -5.96 -10.10
CA GLU A 102 14.48 -4.99 -10.27
C GLU A 102 14.01 -3.56 -10.04
N SER A 103 12.85 -3.19 -10.57
CA SER A 103 12.29 -1.85 -10.35
C SER A 103 12.07 -1.56 -8.86
N LEU A 104 11.50 -2.51 -8.11
CA LEU A 104 11.30 -2.35 -6.67
C LEU A 104 12.62 -2.39 -5.91
N SER A 105 13.55 -3.27 -6.26
CA SER A 105 14.85 -3.37 -5.60
C SER A 105 15.65 -2.07 -5.70
N LEU A 106 15.66 -1.44 -6.87
CA LEU A 106 16.32 -0.15 -7.07
C LEU A 106 15.62 0.99 -6.34
N SER A 107 14.29 1.01 -6.37
CA SER A 107 13.50 2.04 -5.70
C SER A 107 13.71 2.04 -4.18
N PHE A 108 13.96 0.86 -3.60
CA PHE A 108 14.10 0.70 -2.14
C PHE A 108 15.51 0.39 -1.67
N ALA A 109 16.50 0.44 -2.55
CA ALA A 109 17.89 0.30 -2.17
C ALA A 109 18.24 1.32 -1.06
N ASP A 110 18.90 0.87 -0.01
CA ASP A 110 19.34 1.68 1.13
C ASP A 110 18.21 2.36 1.93
N LYS A 111 16.96 1.93 1.76
CA LYS A 111 15.82 2.50 2.48
C LYS A 111 15.44 1.69 3.72
N VAL A 112 14.84 2.38 4.68
CA VAL A 112 14.35 1.77 5.90
C VAL A 112 13.18 0.83 5.60
N THR A 113 13.23 -0.38 6.13
CA THR A 113 12.26 -1.47 5.84
C THR A 113 11.02 -1.48 6.74
N TYR A 114 10.92 -0.54 7.65
CA TYR A 114 9.78 -0.41 8.57
C TYR A 114 9.34 1.06 8.72
N GLU A 115 8.11 1.27 9.16
CA GLU A 115 7.57 2.59 9.44
C GLU A 115 8.19 3.18 10.71
N PRO A 116 8.28 4.52 10.82
CA PRO A 116 8.82 5.20 12.01
C PRO A 116 7.77 5.26 13.13
N ASP A 117 7.20 4.11 13.47
CA ASP A 117 6.26 3.93 14.57
C ASP A 117 6.89 3.10 15.70
N GLU A 118 6.25 3.11 16.87
CA GLU A 118 6.71 2.34 18.02
C GLU A 118 6.72 0.83 17.79
N TYR A 119 5.88 0.34 16.88
CA TYR A 119 5.74 -1.08 16.53
C TYR A 119 6.73 -1.53 15.46
N LYS A 120 7.46 -0.59 14.84
CA LYS A 120 8.31 -0.85 13.67
C LYS A 120 7.56 -1.65 12.61
N THR A 121 6.38 -1.17 12.25
CA THR A 121 5.50 -1.83 11.28
C THR A 121 6.26 -2.11 9.99
N PRO A 122 6.36 -3.37 9.56
CA PRO A 122 7.07 -3.69 8.33
C PRO A 122 6.46 -3.01 7.12
N ARG A 123 7.30 -2.49 6.24
CA ARG A 123 6.87 -2.02 4.93
C ARG A 123 6.68 -3.19 4.00
N ILE A 124 5.53 -3.21 3.35
CA ILE A 124 5.22 -4.19 2.31
C ILE A 124 4.89 -3.46 1.02
N THR A 125 5.39 -3.97 -0.08
CA THR A 125 5.18 -3.42 -1.41
C THR A 125 5.09 -4.55 -2.41
N GLY A 126 4.26 -4.37 -3.41
CA GLY A 126 4.18 -5.26 -4.54
C GLY A 126 3.88 -4.52 -5.82
N CYS A 127 4.17 -5.13 -6.95
CA CYS A 127 3.75 -4.61 -8.25
C CYS A 127 3.37 -5.72 -9.20
N VAL A 128 2.54 -5.38 -10.17
CA VAL A 128 2.20 -6.19 -11.34
C VAL A 128 2.53 -5.36 -12.55
N ILE A 129 3.37 -5.91 -13.45
CA ILE A 129 3.72 -5.28 -14.73
C ILE A 129 2.97 -6.02 -15.83
N GLU A 130 2.32 -5.27 -16.69
CA GLU A 130 1.72 -5.76 -17.93
C GLU A 130 2.80 -5.81 -19.01
N THR A 131 2.94 -6.96 -19.62
CA THR A 131 3.91 -7.23 -20.70
C THR A 131 3.23 -7.25 -22.06
#